data_21d715116d2b064495b98fb3d48d5c37
#
_entry.id   21d715116d2b064495b98fb3d48d5c37
#
_cell.length_a   1.000
_cell.length_b   1.000
_cell.length_c   1.000
_cell.angle_alpha   90.00
_cell.angle_beta   90.00
_cell.angle_gamma   90.00
#
_symmetry.space_group_name_H-M   'P 1'
#
loop_
_entity.id
_entity.type
_entity.pdbx_description
1 polymer ?
#
loop_
_entity_poly.entity_id
_entity_poly.type
_entity_poly.pdbx_seq_one_letter_code
_entity_poly.pdbx_strand_id
1 'polypeptide(L)'
;MSPEGYATKIYDDGGNEIQTLSTSGSNRIYVDVEDIPITLQHAFIAIEDERFYEHNGIDIKGIFRAGTVFLSTGRMSEGASTITQQLLKNNVFKAYNESTVEKIKRKIQEQYLAVKLETVMDKQTIIGNYLNTINLGNGYYGVQTAAQGYFGKDVSELSLSECAVIASITQSPSSLNPVKYPAENQKRQLKVLNNMRNQGYISQAEYDEAVSDDVYARIQDRKIEVASSTYSYFVDALIDQLIKDLMEQKGYTETQATNMIYKNGLQVYSTQNMSMQQIADNVINDPGYYPDNTELSISYSLAVKDTKGNVNYLSLIHISEPTR
;
A
#
# COMPACT_ATOMS: atom_id res chain seq x y z
N MET A 1 16.68 5.07 -0.84
CA MET A 1 15.67 4.30 -1.58
C MET A 1 14.32 4.79 -1.11
N SER A 2 13.62 5.56 -1.90
CA SER A 2 12.19 5.80 -1.64
C SER A 2 11.47 4.49 -1.94
N PRO A 3 10.60 3.97 -1.06
CA PRO A 3 9.83 2.76 -1.33
C PRO A 3 8.97 2.96 -2.59
N GLU A 4 8.94 1.98 -3.49
CA GLU A 4 8.03 2.04 -4.63
C GLU A 4 6.57 2.08 -4.14
N GLY A 5 5.77 3.01 -4.63
CA GLY A 5 4.32 3.01 -4.41
C GLY A 5 3.74 4.19 -3.65
N TYR A 6 4.47 5.28 -3.50
CA TYR A 6 3.86 6.54 -3.07
C TYR A 6 3.07 7.17 -4.20
N ALA A 7 1.90 7.70 -3.86
CA ALA A 7 1.12 8.48 -4.81
C ALA A 7 1.82 9.82 -5.08
N THR A 8 2.01 10.14 -6.34
CA THR A 8 2.52 11.45 -6.74
C THR A 8 1.42 12.49 -6.55
N LYS A 9 1.76 13.62 -5.97
CA LYS A 9 0.87 14.75 -5.78
C LYS A 9 1.19 15.87 -6.74
N ILE A 10 0.15 16.44 -7.35
CA ILE A 10 0.24 17.59 -8.25
C ILE A 10 -0.37 18.80 -7.54
N TYR A 11 0.32 19.91 -7.61
CA TYR A 11 -0.06 21.18 -7.00
C TYR A 11 -0.30 22.26 -8.07
N ASP A 12 -1.22 23.18 -7.81
CA ASP A 12 -1.49 24.34 -8.66
C ASP A 12 -0.41 25.44 -8.51
N ASP A 13 -0.62 26.57 -9.18
CA ASP A 13 0.25 27.75 -9.11
C ASP A 13 0.26 28.44 -7.73
N GLY A 14 -0.75 28.16 -6.89
CA GLY A 14 -0.86 28.60 -5.50
C GLY A 14 -0.30 27.62 -4.48
N GLY A 15 0.18 26.43 -4.91
CA GLY A 15 0.67 25.37 -4.02
C GLY A 15 -0.42 24.53 -3.38
N ASN A 16 -1.67 24.60 -3.84
CA ASN A 16 -2.74 23.73 -3.38
C ASN A 16 -2.70 22.40 -4.12
N GLU A 17 -2.93 21.28 -3.41
CA GLU A 17 -3.05 19.97 -4.05
C GLU A 17 -4.29 19.91 -4.95
N ILE A 18 -4.08 19.61 -6.23
CA ILE A 18 -5.16 19.52 -7.23
C ILE A 18 -5.42 18.08 -7.66
N GLN A 19 -4.40 17.21 -7.58
CA GLN A 19 -4.51 15.84 -8.02
C GLN A 19 -3.51 14.94 -7.30
N THR A 20 -3.96 13.74 -6.93
CA THR A 20 -3.08 12.65 -6.55
C THR A 20 -3.08 11.58 -7.65
N LEU A 21 -1.89 11.27 -8.20
CA LEU A 21 -1.73 10.22 -9.20
C LEU A 21 -1.54 8.88 -8.50
N SER A 22 -2.43 7.93 -8.77
CA SER A 22 -2.28 6.56 -8.29
C SER A 22 -2.44 5.56 -9.44
N THR A 23 -1.59 4.56 -9.51
CA THR A 23 -1.88 3.39 -10.35
C THR A 23 -2.90 2.50 -9.63
N SER A 24 -3.68 1.75 -10.40
CA SER A 24 -4.52 0.67 -9.84
C SER A 24 -3.62 -0.29 -9.06
N GLY A 25 -3.63 -0.20 -7.73
CA GLY A 25 -2.74 -0.94 -6.82
C GLY A 25 -1.86 -0.07 -5.92
N SER A 26 -1.78 1.24 -6.11
CA SER A 26 -1.10 2.18 -5.22
C SER A 26 -2.08 2.88 -4.28
N ASN A 27 -2.92 2.12 -3.59
CA ASN A 27 -3.77 2.65 -2.52
C ASN A 27 -2.88 2.84 -1.28
N ARG A 28 -1.96 3.83 -1.33
CA ARG A 28 -0.98 4.14 -0.29
C ARG A 28 -1.03 5.62 0.02
N ILE A 29 -1.24 5.94 1.28
CA ILE A 29 -1.09 7.28 1.82
C ILE A 29 0.14 7.22 2.73
N TYR A 30 1.15 8.02 2.41
CA TYR A 30 2.35 8.12 3.24
C TYR A 30 2.05 8.93 4.50
N VAL A 31 2.67 8.52 5.59
CA VAL A 31 2.66 9.24 6.87
C VAL A 31 4.08 9.20 7.45
N ASP A 32 4.55 10.33 7.98
CA ASP A 32 5.85 10.38 8.64
C ASP A 32 5.86 9.46 9.88
N VAL A 33 7.00 8.85 10.18
CA VAL A 33 7.08 7.85 11.27
C VAL A 33 6.76 8.47 12.63
N GLU A 34 7.00 9.74 12.79
CA GLU A 34 6.69 10.53 13.98
C GLU A 34 5.17 10.67 14.21
N ASP A 35 4.38 10.65 13.15
CA ASP A 35 2.92 10.72 13.18
C ASP A 35 2.26 9.35 13.35
N ILE A 36 3.02 8.25 13.17
CA ILE A 36 2.54 6.90 13.43
C ILE A 36 2.60 6.63 14.95
N PRO A 37 1.46 6.31 15.62
CA PRO A 37 1.46 6.06 17.05
C PRO A 37 2.48 5.00 17.44
N ILE A 38 3.23 5.26 18.51
CA ILE A 38 4.22 4.30 19.03
C ILE A 38 3.56 2.96 19.38
N THR A 39 2.31 2.99 19.82
CA THR A 39 1.50 1.80 20.10
C THR A 39 1.34 0.92 18.87
N LEU A 40 1.10 1.53 17.69
CA LEU A 40 0.99 0.80 16.43
C LEU A 40 2.35 0.22 16.01
N GLN A 41 3.44 1.00 16.13
CA GLN A 41 4.79 0.53 15.87
C GLN A 41 5.12 -0.70 16.75
N HIS A 42 4.85 -0.62 18.05
CA HIS A 42 5.05 -1.72 19.00
C HIS A 42 4.18 -2.94 18.70
N ALA A 43 2.95 -2.76 18.21
CA ALA A 43 2.08 -3.88 17.83
C ALA A 43 2.70 -4.71 16.69
N PHE A 44 3.25 -4.05 15.67
CA PHE A 44 3.96 -4.73 14.59
C PHE A 44 5.26 -5.38 15.05
N ILE A 45 6.06 -4.67 15.84
CA ILE A 45 7.31 -5.22 16.41
C ILE A 45 7.02 -6.45 17.25
N ALA A 46 6.02 -6.36 18.14
CA ALA A 46 5.68 -7.45 19.05
C ALA A 46 5.24 -8.75 18.35
N ILE A 47 4.63 -8.65 17.17
CA ILE A 47 4.13 -9.84 16.45
C ILE A 47 5.08 -10.33 15.37
N GLU A 48 5.87 -9.44 14.74
CA GLU A 48 6.69 -9.76 13.59
C GLU A 48 8.19 -9.90 13.94
N ASP A 49 8.70 -9.10 14.90
CA ASP A 49 10.14 -9.00 15.16
C ASP A 49 10.43 -8.52 16.59
N GLU A 50 10.17 -9.37 17.58
CA GLU A 50 10.29 -9.07 19.01
C GLU A 50 11.59 -8.34 19.41
N ARG A 51 12.71 -8.65 18.74
CA ARG A 51 14.04 -8.09 19.01
C ARG A 51 14.50 -7.08 17.95
N PHE A 52 13.56 -6.41 17.29
CA PHE A 52 13.84 -5.47 16.21
C PHE A 52 14.93 -4.45 16.57
N TYR A 53 14.91 -3.92 17.78
CA TYR A 53 15.90 -2.94 18.25
C TYR A 53 17.24 -3.55 18.71
N GLU A 54 17.33 -4.88 18.84
CA GLU A 54 18.54 -5.55 19.36
C GLU A 54 19.46 -6.09 18.26
N HIS A 55 18.90 -6.46 17.11
CA HIS A 55 19.67 -7.06 16.02
C HIS A 55 20.00 -6.05 14.91
N ASN A 56 20.95 -6.43 14.03
CA ASN A 56 21.37 -5.65 12.87
C ASN A 56 20.92 -6.33 11.56
N GLY A 57 19.63 -6.31 11.28
CA GLY A 57 19.02 -6.86 10.05
C GLY A 57 18.68 -8.35 10.08
N ILE A 58 19.37 -9.14 10.93
CA ILE A 58 19.13 -10.58 11.10
C ILE A 58 18.98 -10.91 12.59
N ASP A 59 17.90 -11.54 12.97
CA ASP A 59 17.70 -12.07 14.31
C ASP A 59 18.22 -13.51 14.44
N ILE A 60 19.50 -13.66 14.79
CA ILE A 60 20.15 -14.97 14.95
C ILE A 60 19.48 -15.79 16.06
N LYS A 61 19.09 -15.16 17.18
CA LYS A 61 18.40 -15.84 18.29
C LYS A 61 17.04 -16.38 17.85
N GLY A 62 16.30 -15.59 17.06
CA GLY A 62 15.01 -16.01 16.48
C GLY A 62 15.16 -17.17 15.50
N ILE A 63 16.19 -17.17 14.66
CA ILE A 63 16.48 -18.28 13.74
C ILE A 63 16.76 -19.57 14.52
N PHE A 64 17.59 -19.50 15.57
CA PHE A 64 17.86 -20.67 16.42
C PHE A 64 16.60 -21.17 17.13
N ARG A 65 15.79 -20.28 17.68
CA ARG A 65 14.50 -20.63 18.32
C ARG A 65 13.56 -21.33 17.33
N ALA A 66 13.37 -20.75 16.16
CA ALA A 66 12.52 -21.37 15.10
C ALA A 66 13.06 -22.73 14.66
N GLY A 67 14.40 -22.89 14.57
CA GLY A 67 15.05 -24.16 14.28
C GLY A 67 14.79 -25.22 15.34
N THR A 68 14.87 -24.89 16.63
CA THR A 68 14.60 -25.84 17.73
C THR A 68 13.12 -26.26 17.77
N VAL A 69 12.20 -25.32 17.54
CA VAL A 69 10.76 -25.60 17.44
C VAL A 69 10.47 -26.51 16.25
N PHE A 70 11.10 -26.27 15.11
CA PHE A 70 10.96 -27.14 13.93
C PHE A 70 11.46 -28.56 14.21
N LEU A 71 12.63 -28.71 14.83
CA LEU A 71 13.18 -30.03 15.17
C LEU A 71 12.33 -30.78 16.18
N SER A 72 11.67 -30.08 17.10
CA SER A 72 10.83 -30.71 18.14
C SER A 72 9.41 -31.03 17.67
N THR A 73 8.84 -30.23 16.77
CA THR A 73 7.42 -30.34 16.38
C THR A 73 7.21 -30.78 14.93
N GLY A 74 8.25 -30.74 14.09
CA GLY A 74 8.16 -30.97 12.65
C GLY A 74 7.41 -29.86 11.90
N ARG A 75 7.04 -28.75 12.57
CA ARG A 75 6.23 -27.67 12.00
C ARG A 75 7.01 -26.34 12.06
N MET A 76 6.98 -25.59 10.97
CA MET A 76 7.42 -24.20 10.98
C MET A 76 6.30 -23.34 11.57
N SER A 77 6.26 -23.20 12.88
CA SER A 77 5.19 -22.50 13.59
C SER A 77 5.50 -21.01 13.83
N GLU A 78 6.77 -20.62 13.68
CA GLU A 78 7.21 -19.23 13.92
C GLU A 78 7.96 -18.67 12.72
N GLY A 79 7.67 -17.42 12.39
CA GLY A 79 8.45 -16.65 11.40
C GLY A 79 9.79 -16.21 12.01
N ALA A 80 10.88 -16.44 11.30
CA ALA A 80 12.23 -15.98 11.69
C ALA A 80 12.72 -14.81 10.81
N SER A 81 11.83 -14.18 10.07
CA SER A 81 12.17 -13.06 9.19
C SER A 81 11.99 -11.76 9.95
N THR A 82 13.02 -10.90 9.94
CA THR A 82 12.96 -9.58 10.56
C THR A 82 12.12 -8.61 9.74
N ILE A 83 11.67 -7.52 10.36
CA ILE A 83 11.00 -6.39 9.69
C ILE A 83 11.85 -5.86 8.54
N THR A 84 13.17 -5.74 8.74
CA THR A 84 14.12 -5.30 7.71
C THR A 84 14.15 -6.24 6.49
N GLN A 85 14.12 -7.55 6.72
CA GLN A 85 14.02 -8.55 5.63
C GLN A 85 12.68 -8.48 4.91
N GLN A 86 11.58 -8.25 5.65
CA GLN A 86 10.24 -8.11 5.06
C GLN A 86 10.14 -6.82 4.23
N LEU A 87 10.72 -5.71 4.69
CA LEU A 87 10.80 -4.46 3.93
C LEU A 87 11.50 -4.67 2.58
N LEU A 88 12.66 -5.34 2.59
CA LEU A 88 13.39 -5.68 1.36
C LEU A 88 12.60 -6.61 0.45
N LYS A 89 12.00 -7.67 1.01
CA LYS A 89 11.17 -8.60 0.25
C LYS A 89 10.05 -7.89 -0.48
N ASN A 90 9.37 -6.95 0.19
CA ASN A 90 8.19 -6.29 -0.36
C ASN A 90 8.54 -5.21 -1.40
N ASN A 91 9.72 -4.58 -1.31
CA ASN A 91 10.08 -3.42 -2.15
C ASN A 91 11.17 -3.71 -3.18
N VAL A 92 12.01 -4.74 -2.99
CA VAL A 92 13.16 -5.02 -3.87
C VAL A 92 12.94 -6.30 -4.67
N PHE A 93 12.31 -7.31 -4.07
CA PHE A 93 12.17 -8.62 -4.71
C PHE A 93 10.76 -8.84 -5.27
N LYS A 94 10.68 -9.25 -6.53
CA LYS A 94 9.43 -9.70 -7.17
C LYS A 94 9.26 -11.20 -6.92
N ALA A 95 8.72 -11.55 -5.75
CA ALA A 95 8.53 -12.94 -5.29
C ALA A 95 7.25 -13.55 -5.89
N TYR A 96 7.19 -13.77 -7.21
CA TYR A 96 6.04 -14.37 -7.86
C TYR A 96 6.43 -15.63 -8.62
N ASN A 97 5.76 -16.76 -8.35
CA ASN A 97 5.98 -18.08 -8.98
C ASN A 97 7.43 -18.60 -8.92
N GLU A 98 8.12 -18.38 -7.80
CA GLU A 98 9.49 -18.83 -7.61
C GLU A 98 9.60 -20.34 -7.37
N SER A 99 10.59 -20.96 -7.99
CA SER A 99 11.05 -22.31 -7.65
C SER A 99 11.67 -22.37 -6.24
N THR A 100 11.86 -23.58 -5.70
CA THR A 100 12.49 -23.76 -4.38
C THR A 100 13.92 -23.18 -4.33
N VAL A 101 14.69 -23.34 -5.40
CA VAL A 101 16.06 -22.81 -5.50
C VAL A 101 16.06 -21.29 -5.51
N GLU A 102 15.16 -20.67 -6.27
CA GLU A 102 15.01 -19.20 -6.31
C GLU A 102 14.61 -18.64 -4.95
N LYS A 103 13.69 -19.31 -4.24
CA LYS A 103 13.32 -18.93 -2.86
C LYS A 103 14.50 -18.93 -1.90
N ILE A 104 15.35 -19.97 -1.97
CA ILE A 104 16.58 -20.07 -1.14
C ILE A 104 17.56 -18.94 -1.51
N LYS A 105 17.80 -18.76 -2.81
CA LYS A 105 18.68 -17.68 -3.30
C LYS A 105 18.20 -16.32 -2.85
N ARG A 106 16.93 -16.01 -3.03
CA ARG A 106 16.32 -14.77 -2.57
C ARG A 106 16.48 -14.60 -1.06
N LYS A 107 16.23 -15.66 -0.27
CA LYS A 107 16.35 -15.59 1.20
C LYS A 107 17.76 -15.25 1.67
N ILE A 108 18.80 -15.77 0.99
CA ILE A 108 20.19 -15.40 1.25
C ILE A 108 20.44 -13.92 0.88
N GLN A 109 19.91 -13.48 -0.26
CA GLN A 109 20.02 -12.09 -0.69
C GLN A 109 19.30 -11.14 0.27
N GLU A 110 18.09 -11.49 0.74
CA GLU A 110 17.36 -10.72 1.76
C GLU A 110 18.18 -10.54 3.02
N GLN A 111 18.81 -11.60 3.54
CA GLN A 111 19.62 -11.55 4.74
C GLN A 111 20.86 -10.66 4.56
N TYR A 112 21.57 -10.83 3.46
CA TYR A 112 22.75 -10.01 3.16
C TYR A 112 22.37 -8.52 3.02
N LEU A 113 21.32 -8.22 2.28
CA LEU A 113 20.86 -6.85 2.08
C LEU A 113 20.29 -6.24 3.36
N ALA A 114 19.65 -7.02 4.24
CA ALA A 114 19.13 -6.55 5.51
C ALA A 114 20.28 -6.03 6.43
N VAL A 115 21.36 -6.80 6.52
CA VAL A 115 22.56 -6.35 7.26
C VAL A 115 23.14 -5.07 6.64
N LYS A 116 23.24 -5.01 5.33
CA LYS A 116 23.73 -3.82 4.62
C LYS A 116 22.83 -2.61 4.79
N LEU A 117 21.52 -2.79 4.72
CA LEU A 117 20.56 -1.71 4.90
C LEU A 117 20.69 -1.06 6.28
N GLU A 118 20.82 -1.85 7.33
CA GLU A 118 20.99 -1.34 8.70
C GLU A 118 22.35 -0.70 8.99
N THR A 119 23.30 -0.76 8.07
CA THR A 119 24.54 0.06 8.16
C THR A 119 24.34 1.49 7.67
N VAL A 120 23.26 1.77 6.90
CA VAL A 120 23.03 3.07 6.25
C VAL A 120 21.65 3.68 6.58
N MET A 121 20.80 2.93 7.25
CA MET A 121 19.44 3.35 7.62
C MET A 121 19.15 2.94 9.05
N ASP A 122 18.67 3.87 9.87
CA ASP A 122 18.34 3.61 11.27
C ASP A 122 17.01 2.86 11.43
N LYS A 123 16.75 2.37 12.64
CA LYS A 123 15.56 1.57 12.96
C LYS A 123 14.25 2.34 12.80
N GLN A 124 14.23 3.64 13.09
CA GLN A 124 13.02 4.47 12.93
C GLN A 124 12.67 4.62 11.46
N THR A 125 13.65 4.91 10.64
CA THR A 125 13.45 4.97 9.18
C THR A 125 13.01 3.62 8.60
N ILE A 126 13.57 2.50 9.09
CA ILE A 126 13.19 1.16 8.64
C ILE A 126 11.75 0.83 9.02
N ILE A 127 11.36 1.06 10.28
CA ILE A 127 9.97 0.77 10.71
C ILE A 127 8.97 1.69 10.01
N GLY A 128 9.28 2.97 9.84
CA GLY A 128 8.46 3.92 9.10
C GLY A 128 8.22 3.48 7.65
N ASN A 129 9.27 3.10 6.93
CA ASN A 129 9.17 2.59 5.57
C ASN A 129 8.38 1.27 5.50
N TYR A 130 8.57 0.37 6.46
CA TYR A 130 7.83 -0.88 6.55
C TYR A 130 6.33 -0.63 6.72
N LEU A 131 5.95 0.21 7.69
CA LEU A 131 4.57 0.53 8.01
C LEU A 131 3.86 1.27 6.86
N ASN A 132 4.59 2.05 6.07
CA ASN A 132 4.05 2.72 4.89
C ASN A 132 3.91 1.82 3.65
N THR A 133 4.50 0.61 3.64
CA THR A 133 4.56 -0.22 2.42
C THR A 133 3.90 -1.58 2.54
N ILE A 134 3.63 -2.04 3.76
CA ILE A 134 3.09 -3.38 3.98
C ILE A 134 1.66 -3.53 3.44
N ASN A 135 1.38 -4.70 2.84
CA ASN A 135 0.02 -5.07 2.41
C ASN A 135 -0.83 -5.45 3.63
N LEU A 136 -1.94 -4.78 3.81
CA LEU A 136 -2.88 -4.95 4.92
C LEU A 136 -4.28 -5.42 4.47
N GLY A 137 -4.35 -6.09 3.32
CA GLY A 137 -5.62 -6.63 2.79
C GLY A 137 -6.49 -5.57 2.09
N ASN A 138 -7.56 -5.98 1.41
CA ASN A 138 -8.50 -5.12 0.67
C ASN A 138 -7.83 -4.12 -0.31
N GLY A 139 -6.60 -4.39 -0.76
CA GLY A 139 -5.84 -3.42 -1.57
C GLY A 139 -5.24 -2.28 -0.74
N TYR A 140 -5.31 -2.31 0.58
CA TYR A 140 -4.71 -1.29 1.44
C TYR A 140 -3.24 -1.58 1.65
N TYR A 141 -2.40 -0.64 1.23
CA TYR A 141 -0.96 -0.68 1.44
C TYR A 141 -0.56 0.48 2.37
N GLY A 142 0.14 0.14 3.47
CA GLY A 142 0.51 1.07 4.52
C GLY A 142 -0.58 1.31 5.55
N VAL A 143 -0.13 1.71 6.75
CA VAL A 143 -0.98 1.82 7.95
C VAL A 143 -2.00 2.95 7.88
N GLN A 144 -1.67 4.08 7.24
CA GLN A 144 -2.61 5.19 7.07
C GLN A 144 -3.80 4.77 6.20
N THR A 145 -3.53 4.11 5.10
CA THR A 145 -4.56 3.59 4.19
C THR A 145 -5.44 2.55 4.90
N ALA A 146 -4.83 1.66 5.69
CA ALA A 146 -5.57 0.67 6.46
C ALA A 146 -6.43 1.32 7.57
N ALA A 147 -5.92 2.33 8.26
CA ALA A 147 -6.68 3.08 9.28
C ALA A 147 -7.92 3.73 8.68
N GLN A 148 -7.77 4.41 7.55
CA GLN A 148 -8.90 5.01 6.85
C GLN A 148 -9.87 3.96 6.31
N GLY A 149 -9.36 2.89 5.71
CA GLY A 149 -10.17 1.84 5.09
C GLY A 149 -10.98 1.04 6.09
N TYR A 150 -10.37 0.61 7.18
CA TYR A 150 -11.06 -0.22 8.17
C TYR A 150 -11.82 0.59 9.21
N PHE A 151 -11.29 1.74 9.66
CA PHE A 151 -11.85 2.50 10.78
C PHE A 151 -12.34 3.89 10.40
N GLY A 152 -12.00 4.42 9.20
CA GLY A 152 -12.35 5.78 8.77
C GLY A 152 -11.67 6.86 9.59
N LYS A 153 -10.47 6.57 10.12
CA LYS A 153 -9.70 7.44 11.00
C LYS A 153 -8.33 7.74 10.40
N ASP A 154 -7.73 8.82 10.86
CA ASP A 154 -6.30 9.01 10.72
C ASP A 154 -5.54 7.97 11.55
N VAL A 155 -4.34 7.58 11.11
CA VAL A 155 -3.54 6.58 11.83
C VAL A 155 -3.20 7.04 13.25
N SER A 156 -3.03 8.35 13.46
CA SER A 156 -2.74 8.95 14.78
C SER A 156 -3.89 8.81 15.78
N GLU A 157 -5.11 8.53 15.31
CA GLU A 157 -6.32 8.42 16.13
C GLU A 157 -6.68 6.97 16.52
N LEU A 158 -5.85 6.01 16.11
CA LEU A 158 -6.12 4.59 16.37
C LEU A 158 -5.99 4.24 17.87
N SER A 159 -6.99 3.52 18.41
CA SER A 159 -6.90 2.92 19.74
C SER A 159 -5.96 1.70 19.76
N LEU A 160 -5.56 1.25 20.95
CA LEU A 160 -4.72 0.06 21.12
C LEU A 160 -5.34 -1.18 20.46
N SER A 161 -6.64 -1.40 20.62
CA SER A 161 -7.35 -2.52 20.01
C SER A 161 -7.37 -2.45 18.49
N GLU A 162 -7.54 -1.24 17.91
CA GLU A 162 -7.49 -1.00 16.46
C GLU A 162 -6.07 -1.20 15.90
N CYS A 163 -5.04 -0.74 16.62
CA CYS A 163 -3.63 -1.01 16.28
C CYS A 163 -3.34 -2.52 16.22
N ALA A 164 -3.83 -3.28 17.18
CA ALA A 164 -3.65 -4.72 17.24
C ALA A 164 -4.41 -5.45 16.11
N VAL A 165 -5.59 -4.98 15.71
CA VAL A 165 -6.32 -5.49 14.53
C VAL A 165 -5.50 -5.29 13.26
N ILE A 166 -4.97 -4.09 13.01
CA ILE A 166 -4.18 -3.80 11.81
C ILE A 166 -2.90 -4.65 11.80
N ALA A 167 -2.17 -4.72 12.91
CA ALA A 167 -0.95 -5.51 13.01
C ALA A 167 -1.20 -7.02 12.81
N SER A 168 -2.39 -7.51 13.13
CA SER A 168 -2.73 -8.92 12.97
C SER A 168 -2.92 -9.37 11.52
N ILE A 169 -3.04 -8.44 10.56
CA ILE A 169 -3.27 -8.77 9.14
C ILE A 169 -2.00 -9.29 8.45
N THR A 170 -0.83 -8.89 8.92
CA THR A 170 0.47 -9.00 8.24
C THR A 170 0.84 -10.38 7.71
N GLN A 171 0.62 -11.43 8.48
CA GLN A 171 1.06 -12.79 8.13
C GLN A 171 0.37 -13.33 6.88
N SER A 172 -0.92 -13.02 6.71
CA SER A 172 -1.73 -13.49 5.59
C SER A 172 -2.87 -12.52 5.31
N PRO A 173 -2.63 -11.44 4.55
CA PRO A 173 -3.61 -10.37 4.32
C PRO A 173 -4.94 -10.84 3.72
N SER A 174 -4.94 -11.98 3.03
CA SER A 174 -6.16 -12.54 2.45
C SER A 174 -6.98 -13.37 3.45
N SER A 175 -6.35 -14.11 4.37
CA SER A 175 -7.03 -15.01 5.33
C SER A 175 -7.20 -14.39 6.73
N LEU A 176 -6.51 -13.28 7.02
CA LEU A 176 -6.61 -12.51 8.24
C LEU A 176 -7.27 -11.13 8.01
N ASN A 177 -8.02 -11.01 6.93
CA ASN A 177 -8.77 -9.79 6.63
C ASN A 177 -9.88 -9.58 7.66
N PRO A 178 -9.92 -8.45 8.40
CA PRO A 178 -10.85 -8.27 9.51
C PRO A 178 -12.30 -8.10 9.07
N VAL A 179 -12.56 -7.72 7.82
CA VAL A 179 -13.90 -7.62 7.25
C VAL A 179 -14.41 -8.99 6.83
N LYS A 180 -13.58 -9.77 6.12
CA LYS A 180 -13.97 -11.07 5.55
C LYS A 180 -13.89 -12.21 6.57
N TYR A 181 -12.91 -12.15 7.46
CA TYR A 181 -12.59 -13.20 8.42
C TYR A 181 -12.36 -12.62 9.82
N PRO A 182 -13.37 -11.95 10.42
CA PRO A 182 -13.21 -11.26 11.72
C PRO A 182 -12.75 -12.20 12.83
N ALA A 183 -13.30 -13.42 12.91
CA ALA A 183 -12.93 -14.38 13.93
C ALA A 183 -11.47 -14.84 13.85
N GLU A 184 -10.92 -15.01 12.65
CA GLU A 184 -9.52 -15.40 12.47
C GLU A 184 -8.58 -14.23 12.76
N ASN A 185 -8.96 -13.02 12.37
CA ASN A 185 -8.22 -11.82 12.71
C ASN A 185 -8.23 -11.60 14.24
N GLN A 186 -9.38 -11.78 14.93
CA GLN A 186 -9.50 -11.63 16.37
C GLN A 186 -8.60 -12.58 17.15
N LYS A 187 -8.51 -13.85 16.74
CA LYS A 187 -7.56 -14.79 17.35
C LYS A 187 -6.13 -14.27 17.29
N ARG A 188 -5.75 -13.66 16.16
CA ARG A 188 -4.41 -13.12 15.99
C ARG A 188 -4.23 -11.77 16.70
N GLN A 189 -5.26 -10.92 16.74
CA GLN A 189 -5.29 -9.68 17.52
C GLN A 189 -5.01 -9.95 19.01
N LEU A 190 -5.66 -10.96 19.59
CA LEU A 190 -5.38 -11.39 20.98
C LEU A 190 -3.93 -11.85 21.16
N LYS A 191 -3.34 -12.50 20.14
CA LYS A 191 -1.90 -12.84 20.16
C LYS A 191 -1.02 -11.60 20.12
N VAL A 192 -1.36 -10.60 19.29
CA VAL A 192 -0.64 -9.30 19.26
C VAL A 192 -0.66 -8.65 20.64
N LEU A 193 -1.85 -8.46 21.22
CA LEU A 193 -2.02 -7.84 22.54
C LEU A 193 -1.25 -8.61 23.64
N ASN A 194 -1.33 -9.94 23.63
CA ASN A 194 -0.59 -10.77 24.57
C ASN A 194 0.94 -10.63 24.42
N ASN A 195 1.44 -10.57 23.18
CA ASN A 195 2.84 -10.34 22.93
C ASN A 195 3.27 -8.94 23.41
N MET A 196 2.49 -7.89 23.12
CA MET A 196 2.77 -6.53 23.58
C MET A 196 2.87 -6.47 25.12
N ARG A 197 1.94 -7.13 25.82
CA ARG A 197 1.98 -7.22 27.30
C ARG A 197 3.21 -7.98 27.79
N ASN A 198 3.49 -9.15 27.23
CA ASN A 198 4.62 -9.98 27.65
C ASN A 198 5.97 -9.33 27.39
N GLN A 199 6.05 -8.48 26.38
CA GLN A 199 7.24 -7.71 26.02
C GLN A 199 7.32 -6.36 26.75
N GLY A 200 6.31 -6.03 27.56
CA GLY A 200 6.31 -4.82 28.38
C GLY A 200 5.93 -3.54 27.64
N TYR A 201 5.36 -3.64 26.44
CA TYR A 201 4.87 -2.48 25.69
C TYR A 201 3.55 -1.93 26.22
N ILE A 202 2.74 -2.78 26.85
CA ILE A 202 1.48 -2.42 27.51
C ILE A 202 1.37 -3.09 28.88
N SER A 203 0.65 -2.43 29.79
CA SER A 203 0.30 -2.96 31.10
C SER A 203 -0.81 -4.01 31.03
N GLN A 204 -1.04 -4.75 32.15
CA GLN A 204 -2.17 -5.66 32.24
C GLN A 204 -3.52 -4.93 32.11
N ALA A 205 -3.66 -3.73 32.67
CA ALA A 205 -4.89 -2.95 32.61
C ALA A 205 -5.22 -2.54 31.16
N GLU A 206 -4.23 -2.06 30.40
CA GLU A 206 -4.39 -1.71 28.97
C GLU A 206 -4.73 -2.95 28.12
N TYR A 207 -4.13 -4.10 28.45
CA TYR A 207 -4.47 -5.36 27.79
C TYR A 207 -5.93 -5.73 28.06
N ASP A 208 -6.39 -5.68 29.31
CA ASP A 208 -7.75 -6.06 29.70
C ASP A 208 -8.79 -5.11 29.05
N GLU A 209 -8.50 -3.82 29.01
CA GLU A 209 -9.31 -2.82 28.30
C GLU A 209 -9.40 -3.13 26.81
N ALA A 210 -8.26 -3.35 26.13
CA ALA A 210 -8.22 -3.63 24.69
C ALA A 210 -8.91 -4.95 24.31
N VAL A 211 -8.87 -5.97 25.18
CA VAL A 211 -9.57 -7.24 24.97
C VAL A 211 -11.08 -7.11 25.17
N SER A 212 -11.52 -6.23 26.08
CA SER A 212 -12.95 -5.97 26.33
C SER A 212 -13.61 -5.06 25.28
N ASP A 213 -12.81 -4.39 24.45
CA ASP A 213 -13.30 -3.48 23.41
C ASP A 213 -13.92 -4.25 22.23
N ASP A 214 -15.17 -3.92 21.90
CA ASP A 214 -15.87 -4.48 20.71
C ASP A 214 -15.39 -3.79 19.43
N VAL A 215 -14.09 -3.90 19.14
CA VAL A 215 -13.43 -3.25 18.01
C VAL A 215 -13.99 -3.70 16.65
N TYR A 216 -14.45 -4.95 16.55
CA TYR A 216 -14.96 -5.51 15.29
C TYR A 216 -16.31 -4.93 14.86
N ALA A 217 -17.12 -4.40 15.80
CA ALA A 217 -18.35 -3.69 15.47
C ALA A 217 -18.10 -2.37 14.70
N ARG A 218 -16.90 -1.80 14.77
CA ARG A 218 -16.53 -0.55 14.11
C ARG A 218 -15.87 -0.75 12.73
N ILE A 219 -15.49 -1.98 12.42
CA ILE A 219 -14.77 -2.28 11.18
C ILE A 219 -15.73 -2.23 9.97
N GLN A 220 -15.34 -1.52 8.94
CA GLN A 220 -16.06 -1.42 7.69
C GLN A 220 -15.08 -1.56 6.52
N ASP A 221 -15.58 -2.04 5.37
CA ASP A 221 -14.85 -1.97 4.11
C ASP A 221 -15.19 -0.64 3.43
N ARG A 222 -14.52 0.41 3.86
CA ARG A 222 -14.68 1.70 3.22
C ARG A 222 -13.87 1.68 1.93
N LYS A 223 -14.54 1.84 0.80
CA LYS A 223 -13.82 2.18 -0.42
C LYS A 223 -13.16 3.53 -0.16
N ILE A 224 -11.85 3.50 0.02
CA ILE A 224 -11.08 4.74 -0.06
C ILE A 224 -11.21 5.11 -1.54
N GLU A 225 -12.06 6.10 -1.80
CA GLU A 225 -12.04 6.77 -3.08
C GLU A 225 -10.69 7.49 -3.17
N VAL A 226 -9.66 6.77 -3.55
CA VAL A 226 -8.60 7.39 -4.33
C VAL A 226 -9.35 7.82 -5.57
N ALA A 227 -9.58 9.12 -5.66
CA ALA A 227 -10.38 9.69 -6.72
C ALA A 227 -10.06 8.94 -8.00
N SER A 228 -11.04 8.22 -8.54
CA SER A 228 -10.95 7.65 -9.89
C SER A 228 -11.03 8.88 -10.80
N SER A 229 -9.93 9.60 -10.81
CA SER A 229 -9.84 10.80 -11.57
C SER A 229 -9.68 10.41 -13.01
N THR A 230 -10.72 10.62 -13.75
CA THR A 230 -10.53 11.12 -15.10
C THR A 230 -9.69 12.38 -14.90
N TYR A 231 -8.40 12.29 -15.19
CA TYR A 231 -7.51 13.45 -15.07
C TYR A 231 -8.04 14.57 -15.96
N SER A 232 -7.89 15.82 -15.52
CA SER A 232 -8.14 16.92 -16.42
C SER A 232 -7.15 16.85 -17.62
N TYR A 233 -7.52 17.35 -18.76
CA TYR A 233 -6.61 17.42 -19.92
C TYR A 233 -5.28 18.09 -19.58
N PHE A 234 -5.28 19.04 -18.63
CA PHE A 234 -4.06 19.66 -18.15
C PHE A 234 -3.15 18.66 -17.44
N VAL A 235 -3.71 17.83 -16.55
CA VAL A 235 -2.95 16.82 -15.80
C VAL A 235 -2.43 15.73 -16.74
N ASP A 236 -3.19 15.30 -17.73
CA ASP A 236 -2.74 14.35 -18.74
C ASP A 236 -1.54 14.92 -19.55
N ALA A 237 -1.66 16.15 -20.02
CA ALA A 237 -0.57 16.82 -20.75
C ALA A 237 0.68 17.02 -19.86
N LEU A 238 0.49 17.32 -18.57
CA LEU A 238 1.58 17.44 -17.60
C LEU A 238 2.30 16.11 -17.39
N ILE A 239 1.56 15.00 -17.29
CA ILE A 239 2.15 13.65 -17.16
C ILE A 239 2.99 13.31 -18.40
N ASP A 240 2.46 13.54 -19.59
CA ASP A 240 3.19 13.32 -20.85
C ASP A 240 4.47 14.14 -20.92
N GLN A 241 4.41 15.41 -20.49
CA GLN A 241 5.60 16.27 -20.45
C GLN A 241 6.62 15.78 -19.44
N LEU A 242 6.20 15.37 -18.23
CA LEU A 242 7.10 14.81 -17.21
C LEU A 242 7.79 13.53 -17.67
N ILE A 243 7.08 12.65 -18.40
CA ILE A 243 7.68 11.44 -18.98
C ILE A 243 8.80 11.84 -19.95
N LYS A 244 8.54 12.75 -20.86
CA LYS A 244 9.55 13.24 -21.81
C LYS A 244 10.75 13.88 -21.13
N ASP A 245 10.52 14.75 -20.14
CA ASP A 245 11.58 15.42 -19.40
C ASP A 245 12.46 14.43 -18.63
N LEU A 246 11.87 13.40 -18.00
CA LEU A 246 12.62 12.36 -17.32
C LEU A 246 13.44 11.49 -18.29
N MET A 247 12.91 11.21 -19.48
CA MET A 247 13.64 10.49 -20.52
C MET A 247 14.84 11.33 -21.05
N GLU A 248 14.61 12.60 -21.35
CA GLU A 248 15.62 13.48 -21.94
C GLU A 248 16.70 13.91 -20.93
N GLN A 249 16.30 14.31 -19.71
CA GLN A 249 17.21 14.88 -18.72
C GLN A 249 17.88 13.84 -17.82
N LYS A 250 17.22 12.70 -17.58
CA LYS A 250 17.73 11.64 -16.70
C LYS A 250 18.13 10.37 -17.44
N GLY A 251 17.86 10.28 -18.74
CA GLY A 251 18.16 9.09 -19.54
C GLY A 251 17.29 7.87 -19.16
N TYR A 252 16.11 8.09 -18.57
CA TYR A 252 15.20 7.01 -18.24
C TYR A 252 14.54 6.43 -19.49
N THR A 253 14.22 5.14 -19.46
CA THR A 253 13.28 4.58 -20.42
C THR A 253 11.86 5.08 -20.09
N GLU A 254 10.96 5.05 -21.06
CA GLU A 254 9.54 5.43 -20.84
C GLU A 254 8.93 4.68 -19.66
N THR A 255 9.18 3.37 -19.53
CA THR A 255 8.73 2.55 -18.41
C THR A 255 9.31 3.02 -17.06
N GLN A 256 10.57 3.42 -17.03
CA GLN A 256 11.20 3.95 -15.81
C GLN A 256 10.63 5.32 -15.44
N ALA A 257 10.42 6.20 -16.41
CA ALA A 257 9.81 7.52 -16.22
C ALA A 257 8.37 7.39 -15.70
N THR A 258 7.57 6.52 -16.33
CA THR A 258 6.20 6.21 -15.89
C THR A 258 6.17 5.66 -14.47
N ASN A 259 7.03 4.70 -14.14
CA ASN A 259 7.12 4.18 -12.77
C ASN A 259 7.57 5.26 -11.77
N MET A 260 8.47 6.16 -12.16
CA MET A 260 8.89 7.28 -11.31
C MET A 260 7.69 8.18 -10.98
N ILE A 261 6.88 8.53 -11.98
CA ILE A 261 5.72 9.42 -11.79
C ILE A 261 4.63 8.74 -10.96
N TYR A 262 4.31 7.48 -11.22
CA TYR A 262 3.16 6.85 -10.59
C TYR A 262 3.44 6.11 -9.27
N LYS A 263 4.73 5.82 -8.96
CA LYS A 263 5.07 4.93 -7.84
C LYS A 263 6.06 5.49 -6.83
N ASN A 264 6.68 6.64 -7.13
CA ASN A 264 7.77 7.15 -6.30
C ASN A 264 7.44 8.42 -5.51
N GLY A 265 6.14 8.80 -5.44
CA GLY A 265 5.68 9.86 -4.57
C GLY A 265 6.28 11.23 -4.89
N LEU A 266 6.27 11.62 -6.17
CA LEU A 266 6.76 12.94 -6.56
C LEU A 266 5.82 14.03 -6.04
N GLN A 267 6.38 15.18 -5.72
CA GLN A 267 5.64 16.42 -5.56
C GLN A 267 5.85 17.27 -6.81
N VAL A 268 4.79 17.44 -7.61
CA VAL A 268 4.84 18.13 -8.89
C VAL A 268 4.13 19.47 -8.75
N TYR A 269 4.87 20.54 -8.77
CA TYR A 269 4.33 21.91 -8.75
C TYR A 269 4.10 22.36 -10.20
N SER A 270 2.83 22.60 -10.54
CA SER A 270 2.42 22.99 -11.88
C SER A 270 2.11 24.49 -11.97
N THR A 271 1.89 24.95 -13.17
CA THR A 271 1.42 26.30 -13.45
C THR A 271 -0.09 26.38 -13.67
N GLN A 272 -0.84 25.35 -13.30
CA GLN A 272 -2.28 25.32 -13.45
C GLN A 272 -2.94 26.38 -12.54
N ASN A 273 -3.73 27.25 -13.16
CA ASN A 273 -4.55 28.21 -12.45
C ASN A 273 -5.97 27.66 -12.32
N MET A 274 -6.39 27.34 -11.09
CA MET A 274 -7.68 26.67 -10.84
C MET A 274 -8.88 27.55 -11.22
N SER A 275 -8.77 28.89 -11.14
CA SER A 275 -9.85 29.78 -11.55
C SER A 275 -10.06 29.75 -13.08
N MET A 276 -8.97 29.71 -13.85
CA MET A 276 -9.04 29.56 -15.30
C MET A 276 -9.57 28.18 -15.72
N GLN A 277 -9.12 27.13 -15.02
CA GLN A 277 -9.60 25.76 -15.25
C GLN A 277 -11.12 25.67 -15.04
N GLN A 278 -11.63 26.23 -13.95
CA GLN A 278 -13.07 26.21 -13.66
C GLN A 278 -13.90 26.93 -14.74
N ILE A 279 -13.39 28.03 -15.29
CA ILE A 279 -14.05 28.73 -16.39
C ILE A 279 -14.08 27.84 -17.64
N ALA A 280 -12.94 27.22 -17.96
CA ALA A 280 -12.83 26.32 -19.13
C ALA A 280 -13.79 25.10 -18.99
N ASP A 281 -13.82 24.47 -17.83
CA ASP A 281 -14.70 23.35 -17.55
C ASP A 281 -16.19 23.75 -17.65
N ASN A 282 -16.56 24.90 -17.14
CA ASN A 282 -17.94 25.41 -17.25
C ASN A 282 -18.35 25.63 -18.72
N VAL A 283 -17.45 26.18 -19.54
CA VAL A 283 -17.73 26.40 -20.99
C VAL A 283 -17.83 25.08 -21.74
N ILE A 284 -16.93 24.13 -21.48
CA ILE A 284 -16.91 22.83 -22.15
C ILE A 284 -18.14 21.99 -21.76
N ASN A 285 -18.60 22.07 -20.53
CA ASN A 285 -19.75 21.30 -20.06
C ASN A 285 -21.11 22.00 -20.28
N ASP A 286 -21.13 23.21 -20.84
CA ASP A 286 -22.37 23.91 -21.12
C ASP A 286 -22.97 23.47 -22.48
N PRO A 287 -24.13 22.78 -22.48
CA PRO A 287 -24.77 22.32 -23.71
C PRO A 287 -25.04 23.45 -24.71
N GLY A 288 -25.16 24.70 -24.25
CA GLY A 288 -25.44 25.86 -25.10
C GLY A 288 -24.31 26.18 -26.11
N TYR A 289 -23.11 25.64 -25.91
CA TYR A 289 -21.98 25.81 -26.84
C TYR A 289 -21.87 24.69 -27.87
N TYR A 290 -22.74 23.66 -27.81
CA TYR A 290 -22.71 22.54 -28.74
C TYR A 290 -23.92 22.57 -29.68
N PRO A 291 -23.79 22.09 -30.93
CA PRO A 291 -24.94 22.01 -31.83
C PRO A 291 -25.98 21.02 -31.29
N ASP A 292 -27.23 21.38 -31.43
CA ASP A 292 -28.34 20.48 -31.18
C ASP A 292 -28.22 19.24 -32.06
N ASN A 293 -28.48 18.03 -31.48
CA ASN A 293 -28.37 16.73 -32.13
C ASN A 293 -26.96 16.16 -32.37
N THR A 294 -26.03 16.34 -31.42
CA THR A 294 -24.80 15.54 -31.42
C THR A 294 -25.09 14.15 -30.85
N GLU A 295 -25.02 13.11 -31.69
CA GLU A 295 -25.05 11.72 -31.23
C GLU A 295 -23.63 11.24 -30.98
N LEU A 296 -23.32 10.83 -29.75
CA LEU A 296 -22.08 10.13 -29.44
C LEU A 296 -22.26 8.63 -29.67
N SER A 297 -21.62 8.08 -30.68
CA SER A 297 -21.57 6.63 -30.86
C SER A 297 -20.20 6.08 -30.46
N ILE A 298 -20.17 5.16 -29.50
CA ILE A 298 -18.97 4.43 -29.13
C ILE A 298 -19.10 3.00 -29.67
N SER A 299 -18.20 2.60 -30.59
CA SER A 299 -18.11 1.22 -31.04
C SER A 299 -16.79 0.61 -30.54
N TYR A 300 -16.85 -0.55 -29.92
CA TYR A 300 -15.67 -1.32 -29.57
C TYR A 300 -15.85 -2.79 -29.94
N SER A 301 -14.74 -3.44 -30.29
CA SER A 301 -14.69 -4.88 -30.48
C SER A 301 -13.80 -5.50 -29.42
N LEU A 302 -14.32 -6.51 -28.71
CA LEU A 302 -13.54 -7.27 -27.73
C LEU A 302 -13.06 -8.57 -28.39
N ALA A 303 -11.75 -8.76 -28.43
CA ALA A 303 -11.12 -10.01 -28.85
C ALA A 303 -10.64 -10.77 -27.61
N VAL A 304 -11.20 -11.95 -27.35
CA VAL A 304 -10.77 -12.81 -26.26
C VAL A 304 -9.95 -13.96 -26.83
N LYS A 305 -8.73 -14.13 -26.34
CA LYS A 305 -7.84 -15.21 -26.71
C LYS A 305 -8.01 -16.36 -25.71
N ASP A 306 -8.37 -17.54 -26.19
CA ASP A 306 -8.45 -18.72 -25.34
C ASP A 306 -7.06 -19.26 -24.96
N THR A 307 -7.01 -20.21 -24.03
CA THR A 307 -5.77 -20.83 -23.58
C THR A 307 -5.01 -21.62 -24.67
N LYS A 308 -5.64 -21.86 -25.82
CA LYS A 308 -5.06 -22.51 -26.98
C LYS A 308 -4.61 -21.51 -28.04
N GLY A 309 -4.81 -20.21 -27.81
CA GLY A 309 -4.37 -19.16 -28.72
C GLY A 309 -5.41 -18.77 -29.79
N ASN A 310 -6.62 -19.36 -29.79
CA ASN A 310 -7.67 -18.97 -30.72
C ASN A 310 -8.28 -17.65 -30.30
N VAL A 311 -8.53 -16.76 -31.25
CA VAL A 311 -9.14 -15.44 -31.01
C VAL A 311 -10.62 -15.51 -31.35
N ASN A 312 -11.46 -15.32 -30.35
CA ASN A 312 -12.90 -15.17 -30.49
C ASN A 312 -13.30 -13.70 -30.36
N TYR A 313 -13.94 -13.17 -31.38
CA TYR A 313 -14.51 -11.82 -31.37
C TYR A 313 -15.89 -11.87 -30.74
N LEU A 314 -16.02 -11.32 -29.52
CA LEU A 314 -17.28 -11.19 -28.81
C LEU A 314 -17.92 -9.85 -29.19
N SER A 315 -18.75 -9.87 -30.18
CA SER A 315 -19.71 -8.84 -30.67
C SER A 315 -19.31 -7.35 -30.56
N LEU A 316 -19.64 -6.61 -31.59
CA LEU A 316 -19.76 -5.14 -31.61
C LEU A 316 -20.96 -4.72 -30.73
N ILE A 317 -20.71 -4.03 -29.64
CA ILE A 317 -21.76 -3.33 -28.89
C ILE A 317 -21.76 -1.89 -29.37
N HIS A 318 -22.87 -1.47 -29.98
CA HIS A 318 -23.12 -0.07 -30.28
C HIS A 318 -23.92 0.52 -29.11
N ILE A 319 -23.31 1.46 -28.39
CA ILE A 319 -24.04 2.28 -27.43
C ILE A 319 -24.22 3.64 -28.08
N SER A 320 -25.46 3.96 -28.43
CA SER A 320 -25.87 5.29 -28.81
C SER A 320 -26.78 5.82 -27.70
N GLU A 321 -26.31 6.79 -26.94
CA GLU A 321 -27.19 7.58 -26.06
C GLU A 321 -27.45 8.92 -26.72
N PRO A 322 -28.74 9.33 -26.85
CA PRO A 322 -29.03 10.68 -27.20
C PRO A 322 -28.63 11.57 -26.02
N THR A 323 -27.68 12.46 -26.23
CA THR A 323 -27.36 13.51 -25.27
C THR A 323 -28.56 14.43 -25.13
N ARG A 324 -29.21 14.40 -23.95
CA ARG A 324 -30.19 15.41 -23.55
C ARG A 324 -29.45 16.57 -22.89
#